data_236d1bf76261985d873a876f68c16981
#
_entry.id   236d1bf76261985d873a876f68c16981
#
_cell.length_a   1.000
_cell.length_b   1.000
_cell.length_c   1.000
_cell.angle_alpha   90.00
_cell.angle_beta   90.00
_cell.angle_gamma   90.00
#
_symmetry.space_group_name_H-M   'P 1'
#
loop_
_entity.id
_entity.type
_entity.pdbx_description
1 polymer ?
#
loop_
_entity_poly.entity_id
_entity_poly.type
_entity_poly.pdbx_seq_one_letter_code
_entity_poly.pdbx_strand_id
1 'polypeptide(L)'
;MYPYIEFNPAAFRHGISEDNIRWVLWHNLIDGIVEEDDENKYLVIGFDPTGNLLEVMYNIIDEQTINVFHAMKCRKIFYSLLLERSNYGQDDR
;
A
#
# COMPACT_ATOMS: atom_id res chain seq x y z
N MET A 1 5.44 -11.44 1.67
CA MET A 1 5.62 -10.19 2.45
C MET A 1 6.92 -10.25 3.22
N TYR A 2 7.53 -9.10 3.38
CA TYR A 2 8.80 -8.99 4.10
C TYR A 2 8.59 -9.22 5.59
N PRO A 3 9.42 -10.03 6.26
CA PRO A 3 9.22 -10.32 7.68
C PRO A 3 9.50 -9.14 8.61
N TYR A 4 10.30 -8.16 8.18
CA TYR A 4 10.63 -7.01 9.00
C TYR A 4 10.09 -5.73 8.40
N ILE A 5 9.38 -4.96 9.22
CA ILE A 5 8.79 -3.69 8.82
C ILE A 5 9.32 -2.59 9.73
N GLU A 6 9.98 -1.62 9.14
CA GLU A 6 10.39 -0.39 9.82
C GLU A 6 9.39 0.70 9.46
N PHE A 7 9.17 1.61 10.38
CA PHE A 7 8.25 2.73 10.17
C PHE A 7 8.99 4.05 10.30
N ASN A 8 8.99 4.83 9.23
CA ASN A 8 9.39 6.22 9.32
C ASN A 8 8.29 6.97 10.07
N PRO A 9 8.63 7.93 10.96
CA PRO A 9 7.61 8.71 11.67
C PRO A 9 6.57 9.36 10.75
N ALA A 10 6.94 9.70 9.52
CA ALA A 10 6.01 10.27 8.55
C ALA A 10 4.85 9.33 8.20
N ALA A 11 5.02 8.03 8.41
CA ALA A 11 3.94 7.05 8.17
C ALA A 11 2.72 7.30 9.05
N PHE A 12 2.90 7.97 10.18
CA PHE A 12 1.81 8.20 11.15
C PHE A 12 1.23 9.61 11.08
N ARG A 13 1.68 10.42 10.12
CA ARG A 13 1.26 11.82 10.00
C ARG A 13 -0.25 11.98 9.84
N HIS A 14 -0.89 11.05 9.18
CA HIS A 14 -2.33 11.13 8.87
C HIS A 14 -3.18 10.34 9.87
N GLY A 15 -2.61 9.89 10.97
CA GLY A 15 -3.37 9.26 12.04
C GLY A 15 -3.73 7.80 11.82
N ILE A 16 -3.13 7.13 10.84
CA ILE A 16 -3.36 5.70 10.64
C ILE A 16 -2.49 4.94 11.64
N SER A 17 -3.08 3.98 12.35
CA SER A 17 -2.36 3.20 13.36
C SER A 17 -1.40 2.21 12.71
N GLU A 18 -0.38 1.84 13.46
CA GLU A 18 0.56 0.81 13.01
C GLU A 18 -0.17 -0.51 12.70
N ASP A 19 -1.12 -0.90 13.56
CA ASP A 19 -1.88 -2.14 13.35
C ASP A 19 -2.64 -2.12 12.05
N ASN A 20 -3.28 -1.01 11.70
CA ASN A 20 -4.02 -0.90 10.45
C ASN A 20 -3.10 -0.88 9.24
N ILE A 21 -1.93 -0.27 9.35
CA ILE A 21 -0.93 -0.31 8.28
C ILE A 21 -0.48 -1.74 8.06
N ARG A 22 -0.15 -2.47 9.13
CA ARG A 22 0.27 -3.88 9.03
C ARG A 22 -0.82 -4.74 8.42
N TRP A 23 -2.07 -4.50 8.79
CA TRP A 23 -3.21 -5.23 8.23
C TRP A 23 -3.28 -5.05 6.72
N VAL A 24 -3.18 -3.80 6.24
CA VAL A 24 -3.26 -3.49 4.81
C VAL A 24 -2.08 -4.12 4.05
N LEU A 25 -0.89 -4.11 4.62
CA LEU A 25 0.27 -4.75 4.00
C LEU A 25 0.05 -6.24 3.77
N TRP A 26 -0.66 -6.92 4.67
CA TRP A 26 -0.94 -8.35 4.57
C TRP A 26 -2.19 -8.68 3.76
N HIS A 27 -3.16 -7.76 3.69
CA HIS A 27 -4.47 -8.01 3.09
C HIS A 27 -4.76 -6.98 1.98
N ASN A 28 -3.78 -6.75 1.13
CA ASN A 28 -3.93 -5.72 0.12
C ASN A 28 -4.67 -6.22 -1.12
N LEU A 29 -5.18 -5.26 -1.88
CA LEU A 29 -5.79 -5.47 -3.19
C LEU A 29 -4.77 -5.19 -4.29
N ILE A 30 -3.87 -4.25 -4.05
CA ILE A 30 -2.86 -3.82 -5.00
C ILE A 30 -1.54 -3.64 -4.26
N ASP A 31 -0.46 -4.12 -4.86
CA ASP A 31 0.90 -3.90 -4.40
C ASP A 31 1.80 -3.77 -5.63
N GLY A 32 2.38 -2.61 -5.82
CA GLY A 32 3.22 -2.40 -6.99
C GLY A 32 3.99 -1.09 -6.96
N ILE A 33 4.76 -0.85 -8.01
CA ILE A 33 5.59 0.35 -8.16
C ILE A 33 4.69 1.56 -8.44
N VAL A 34 4.94 2.67 -7.72
CA VAL A 34 4.15 3.89 -7.87
C VAL A 34 4.55 4.68 -9.10
N GLU A 35 5.85 4.83 -9.31
CA GLU A 35 6.41 5.65 -10.37
C GLU A 35 7.58 4.94 -11.01
N GLU A 36 7.64 4.98 -12.35
CA GLU A 36 8.71 4.33 -13.09
C GLU A 36 10.08 4.94 -12.79
N ASP A 37 10.13 6.23 -12.49
CA ASP A 37 11.37 6.94 -12.24
C ASP A 37 11.93 6.73 -10.83
N ASP A 38 11.12 6.23 -9.92
CA ASP A 38 11.53 5.97 -8.55
C ASP A 38 11.49 4.48 -8.28
N GLU A 39 12.60 3.82 -8.55
CA GLU A 39 12.71 2.36 -8.52
C GLU A 39 12.41 1.73 -7.17
N ASN A 40 12.44 2.50 -6.09
CA ASN A 40 12.24 1.96 -4.75
C ASN A 40 11.10 2.64 -4.01
N LYS A 41 10.00 2.82 -4.70
CA LYS A 41 8.81 3.41 -4.11
C LYS A 41 7.61 2.57 -4.53
N TYR A 42 7.02 1.91 -3.55
CA TYR A 42 5.93 0.97 -3.76
C TYR A 42 4.65 1.46 -3.11
N LEU A 43 3.53 1.19 -3.78
CA LEU A 43 2.20 1.56 -3.31
C LEU A 43 1.40 0.30 -3.01
N VAL A 44 0.81 0.26 -1.83
CA VAL A 44 -0.14 -0.78 -1.43
C VAL A 44 -1.49 -0.12 -1.17
N ILE A 45 -2.55 -0.72 -1.68
CA ILE A 45 -3.92 -0.25 -1.43
C ILE A 45 -4.72 -1.43 -0.89
N GLY A 46 -5.44 -1.20 0.19
CA GLY A 46 -6.29 -2.22 0.79
C GLY A 46 -7.21 -1.65 1.84
N PHE A 47 -8.19 -2.44 2.25
CA PHE A 47 -9.12 -2.06 3.30
C PHE A 47 -8.54 -2.43 4.67
N ASP A 48 -8.70 -1.53 5.64
CA ASP A 48 -8.41 -1.86 7.03
C ASP A 48 -9.55 -2.73 7.60
N PRO A 49 -9.42 -3.23 8.84
CA PRO A 49 -10.47 -4.10 9.41
C PRO A 49 -11.85 -3.45 9.56
N THR A 50 -11.92 -2.13 9.54
CA THR A 50 -13.19 -1.40 9.68
C THR A 50 -13.75 -0.95 8.34
N GLY A 51 -13.12 -1.32 7.24
CA GLY A 51 -13.62 -1.03 5.91
C GLY A 51 -13.15 0.28 5.30
N ASN A 52 -12.14 0.93 5.89
CA ASN A 52 -11.54 2.14 5.30
C ASN A 52 -10.51 1.74 4.27
N LEU A 53 -10.62 2.31 3.08
CA LEU A 53 -9.63 2.07 2.03
C LEU A 53 -8.41 2.95 2.30
N LEU A 54 -7.25 2.33 2.43
CA LEU A 54 -6.00 3.00 2.75
C LEU A 54 -4.99 2.86 1.62
N GLU A 55 -4.15 3.88 1.49
CA GLU A 55 -2.94 3.80 0.66
C GLU A 55 -1.74 3.81 1.59
N VAL A 56 -0.78 2.92 1.33
CA VAL A 56 0.45 2.78 2.10
C VAL A 56 1.61 2.76 1.12
N MET A 57 2.67 3.48 1.43
CA MET A 57 3.86 3.48 0.58
C MET A 57 5.08 3.04 1.38
N TYR A 58 5.94 2.27 0.72
CA TYR A 58 7.14 1.77 1.35
C TYR A 58 8.32 1.72 0.38
N ASN A 59 9.52 1.69 0.96
CA ASN A 59 10.76 1.38 0.26
C ASN A 59 11.23 -0.01 0.68
N ILE A 60 11.94 -0.70 -0.20
CA ILE A 60 12.60 -1.96 0.12
C ILE A 60 14.00 -1.62 0.62
N ILE A 61 14.33 -2.05 1.84
CA ILE A 61 15.62 -1.83 2.47
C ILE A 61 16.58 -2.96 2.10
N ASP A 62 16.13 -4.19 2.28
CA ASP A 62 16.89 -5.38 1.91
C ASP A 62 15.91 -6.53 1.63
N GLU A 63 16.42 -7.75 1.46
CA GLU A 63 15.60 -8.91 1.10
C GLU A 63 14.51 -9.24 2.12
N GLN A 64 14.65 -8.75 3.35
CA GLN A 64 13.74 -9.11 4.44
C GLN A 64 13.01 -7.91 5.05
N THR A 65 13.37 -6.69 4.66
CA THR A 65 12.96 -5.48 5.37
C THR A 65 12.39 -4.43 4.43
N ILE A 66 11.25 -3.88 4.80
CA ILE A 66 10.70 -2.68 4.15
C ILE A 66 10.61 -1.56 5.15
N ASN A 67 10.61 -0.33 4.65
CA ASN A 67 10.41 0.87 5.45
C ASN A 67 9.14 1.57 4.97
N VAL A 68 8.14 1.65 5.83
CA VAL A 68 6.89 2.36 5.53
C VAL A 68 7.09 3.83 5.83
N PHE A 69 6.82 4.69 4.84
CA PHE A 69 7.03 6.13 5.01
C PHE A 69 5.76 6.95 4.79
N HIS A 70 4.65 6.32 4.41
CA HIS A 70 3.40 7.03 4.11
C HIS A 70 2.22 6.10 4.31
N ALA A 71 1.17 6.60 4.96
CA ALA A 71 -0.11 5.91 5.07
C ALA A 71 -1.22 6.93 5.28
N MET A 72 -2.30 6.80 4.51
CA MET A 72 -3.48 7.68 4.65
C MET A 72 -4.68 7.04 3.97
N LYS A 73 -5.84 7.65 4.09
CA LYS A 73 -7.01 7.26 3.30
C LYS A 73 -6.65 7.33 1.82
N CYS A 74 -7.06 6.31 1.07
CA CYS A 74 -6.73 6.23 -0.34
C CYS A 74 -7.32 7.41 -1.10
N ARG A 75 -6.46 8.13 -1.80
CA ARG A 75 -6.87 9.28 -2.63
C ARG A 75 -7.48 8.79 -3.92
N LYS A 76 -8.43 9.56 -4.43
CA LYS A 76 -9.16 9.19 -5.64
C LYS A 76 -8.27 8.99 -6.86
N ILE A 77 -7.14 9.67 -6.90
CA ILE A 77 -6.16 9.53 -7.98
C ILE A 77 -5.71 8.08 -8.17
N PHE A 78 -5.79 7.25 -7.13
CA PHE A 78 -5.41 5.84 -7.22
C PHE A 78 -6.58 4.90 -7.51
N TYR A 79 -7.81 5.41 -7.56
CA TYR A 79 -8.99 4.55 -7.79
C TYR A 79 -8.96 3.85 -9.15
N SER A 80 -8.31 4.46 -10.14
CA SER A 80 -8.18 3.84 -11.45
C SER A 80 -7.44 2.51 -11.41
N LEU A 81 -6.51 2.36 -10.48
CA LEU A 81 -5.78 1.10 -10.31
C LEU A 81 -6.71 -0.03 -9.90
N LEU A 82 -7.68 0.27 -9.03
CA LEU A 82 -8.68 -0.71 -8.62
C LEU A 82 -9.62 -1.07 -9.76
N LEU A 83 -9.99 -0.09 -10.58
CA LEU A 83 -10.82 -0.32 -11.76
C LEU A 83 -10.11 -1.18 -12.79
N GLU A 84 -8.84 -0.91 -13.05
CA GLU A 84 -8.04 -1.73 -13.96
C GLU A 84 -7.99 -3.17 -13.51
N ARG A 85 -7.81 -3.40 -12.21
CA ARG A 85 -7.79 -4.73 -11.64
C ARG A 85 -9.13 -5.45 -11.86
N SER A 86 -10.24 -4.76 -11.64
CA SER A 86 -11.58 -5.31 -11.86
C SER A 86 -11.84 -5.61 -13.33
N ASN A 87 -11.46 -4.69 -14.21
CA ASN A 87 -11.65 -4.85 -15.64
C ASN A 87 -10.82 -6.01 -16.18
N TYR A 88 -9.61 -6.15 -15.71
CA TYR A 88 -8.74 -7.25 -16.11
C TYR A 88 -9.36 -8.60 -15.78
N GLY A 89 -9.93 -8.72 -14.57
CA GLY A 89 -10.61 -9.93 -14.18
C GLY A 89 -11.85 -10.23 -15.03
N GLN A 90 -12.56 -9.19 -15.48
CA GLN A 90 -13.73 -9.35 -16.32
C GLN A 90 -13.37 -9.80 -17.73
N ASP A 91 -12.24 -9.38 -18.23
CA ASP A 91 -11.82 -9.72 -19.61
C ASP A 91 -11.43 -11.18 -19.75
N ASP A 92 -11.26 -11.89 -18.67
CA ASP A 92 -10.92 -13.31 -18.69
C ASP A 92 -12.09 -14.22 -19.08
N ARG A 93 -13.25 -13.67 -19.27
CA ARG A 93 -14.43 -14.47 -19.66
C ARG A 93 -14.30 -15.00 -21.07
#